data_b934c3ef358f0c335ac50b9ce3c223cd
#
_entry.id   b934c3ef358f0c335ac50b9ce3c223cd
#
_cell.length_a   1.000
_cell.length_b   1.000
_cell.length_c   1.000
_cell.angle_alpha   90.00
_cell.angle_beta   90.00
_cell.angle_gamma   90.00
#
_symmetry.space_group_name_H-M   'P 1'
#
loop_
_entity.id
_entity.type
_entity.pdbx_description
1 polymer ?
#
loop_
_entity_poly.entity_id
_entity_poly.type
_entity_poly.pdbx_seq_one_letter_code
_entity_poly.pdbx_strand_id
1 'polypeptide(L)'
;MLPKVGQFVAENNITVSGSAFVIYHKWDEENNTVMFSCAMPTPNKVVTTTSDILTGQLEPFKAVKTTLKGDYSNLKDAWDKGMKYIEQYNLVFDEDGVAIESYVTDPSNEPNPAKWITEIYMPVE
;
A
#
# COMPACT_ATOMS: atom_id res chain seq x y z
N MET A 1 -4.81 1.94 -12.06
CA MET A 1 -5.40 0.77 -11.37
C MET A 1 -6.30 1.14 -10.21
N LEU A 2 -5.92 2.07 -9.32
CA LEU A 2 -6.83 2.55 -8.26
C LEU A 2 -8.15 3.12 -8.80
N PRO A 3 -8.18 3.90 -9.88
CA PRO A 3 -9.45 4.37 -10.45
C PRO A 3 -10.41 3.24 -10.82
N LYS A 4 -9.89 2.12 -11.30
CA LYS A 4 -10.69 0.96 -11.66
C LYS A 4 -11.33 0.29 -10.45
N VAL A 5 -10.58 0.17 -9.35
CA VAL A 5 -11.08 -0.35 -8.09
C VAL A 5 -12.14 0.59 -7.51
N GLY A 6 -11.87 1.90 -7.54
CA GLY A 6 -12.83 2.91 -7.08
C GLY A 6 -14.12 2.90 -7.86
N GLN A 7 -14.06 2.72 -9.17
CA GLN A 7 -15.23 2.63 -10.03
C GLN A 7 -16.08 1.40 -9.68
N PHE A 8 -15.45 0.24 -9.48
CA PHE A 8 -16.13 -0.98 -9.07
C PHE A 8 -16.85 -0.80 -7.73
N VAL A 9 -16.16 -0.21 -6.76
CA VAL A 9 -16.71 0.06 -5.43
C VAL A 9 -17.94 0.97 -5.52
N ALA A 10 -17.86 2.04 -6.31
CA ALA A 10 -18.96 2.97 -6.49
C ALA A 10 -20.17 2.33 -7.19
N GLU A 11 -19.93 1.57 -8.26
CA GLU A 11 -20.98 0.92 -9.04
C GLU A 11 -21.74 -0.16 -8.26
N ASN A 12 -21.07 -0.80 -7.30
CA ASN A 12 -21.65 -1.89 -6.51
C ASN A 12 -22.05 -1.47 -5.09
N ASN A 13 -22.04 -0.16 -4.81
CA ASN A 13 -22.40 0.40 -3.49
C ASN A 13 -21.64 -0.24 -2.33
N ILE A 14 -20.35 -0.48 -2.51
CA ILE A 14 -19.50 -1.10 -1.51
C ILE A 14 -18.96 -0.01 -0.58
N THR A 15 -19.03 -0.26 0.73
CA THR A 15 -18.47 0.65 1.72
C THR A 15 -16.96 0.43 1.84
N VAL A 16 -16.18 1.51 1.74
CA VAL A 16 -14.73 1.48 1.96
C VAL A 16 -14.47 1.83 3.41
N SER A 17 -13.73 0.97 4.12
CA SER A 17 -13.51 1.09 5.57
C SER A 17 -12.20 1.79 5.95
N GLY A 18 -11.39 2.19 4.99
CA GLY A 18 -10.12 2.86 5.27
C GLY A 18 -9.46 3.40 4.00
N SER A 19 -8.19 3.74 4.11
CA SER A 19 -7.43 4.34 3.03
C SER A 19 -7.09 3.35 1.93
N ALA A 20 -7.10 3.81 0.68
CA ALA A 20 -6.59 3.02 -0.45
C ALA A 20 -5.11 2.71 -0.22
N PHE A 21 -4.66 1.56 -0.71
CA PHE A 21 -3.28 1.13 -0.53
C PHE A 21 -2.79 0.29 -1.71
N VAL A 22 -1.47 0.19 -1.83
CA VAL A 22 -0.80 -0.66 -2.80
C VAL A 22 -0.06 -1.75 -2.04
N ILE A 23 -0.21 -2.99 -2.50
CA ILE A 23 0.49 -4.15 -1.97
C ILE A 23 1.61 -4.51 -2.95
N TYR A 24 2.84 -4.51 -2.49
CA TYR A 24 3.99 -4.94 -3.29
C TYR A 24 4.28 -6.40 -2.96
N HIS A 25 3.95 -7.29 -3.90
CA HIS A 25 4.09 -8.74 -3.70
C HIS A 25 5.50 -9.24 -3.98
N LYS A 26 6.14 -8.69 -5.00
CA LYS A 26 7.45 -9.16 -5.42
C LYS A 26 8.22 -8.07 -6.19
N TRP A 27 9.50 -7.96 -5.87
CA TRP A 27 10.45 -7.12 -6.60
C TRP A 27 11.42 -8.01 -7.34
N ASP A 28 11.68 -7.69 -8.61
CA ASP A 28 12.71 -8.35 -9.40
C ASP A 28 13.64 -7.28 -9.96
N GLU A 29 14.75 -7.07 -9.27
CA GLU A 29 15.73 -6.05 -9.66
C GLU A 29 16.47 -6.40 -10.94
N GLU A 30 16.73 -7.71 -11.19
CA GLU A 30 17.41 -8.15 -12.41
C GLU A 30 16.62 -7.79 -13.67
N ASN A 31 15.31 -8.03 -13.64
CA ASN A 31 14.44 -7.76 -14.78
C ASN A 31 13.75 -6.40 -14.69
N ASN A 32 14.04 -5.63 -13.64
CA ASN A 32 13.47 -4.33 -13.37
C ASN A 32 11.94 -4.37 -13.38
N THR A 33 11.36 -5.38 -12.73
CA THR A 33 9.93 -5.60 -12.63
C THR A 33 9.45 -5.63 -11.20
N VAL A 34 8.18 -5.28 -10.99
CA VAL A 34 7.53 -5.34 -9.70
C VAL A 34 6.12 -5.89 -9.87
N MET A 35 5.74 -6.82 -8.99
CA MET A 35 4.36 -7.33 -8.93
C MET A 35 3.64 -6.61 -7.79
N PHE A 36 2.58 -5.90 -8.12
CA PHE A 36 1.83 -5.14 -7.13
C PHE A 36 0.33 -5.20 -7.39
N SER A 37 -0.45 -4.89 -6.35
CA SER A 37 -1.91 -4.77 -6.43
C SER A 37 -2.36 -3.46 -5.81
N CYS A 38 -3.32 -2.80 -6.43
CA CYS A 38 -3.99 -1.64 -5.86
C CYS A 38 -5.26 -2.12 -5.15
N ALA A 39 -5.51 -1.64 -3.94
CA ALA A 39 -6.57 -2.16 -3.10
C ALA A 39 -7.31 -1.09 -2.32
N MET A 40 -8.54 -1.38 -1.96
CA MET A 40 -9.34 -0.60 -1.03
C MET A 40 -9.90 -1.53 0.05
N PRO A 41 -9.76 -1.19 1.34
CA PRO A 41 -10.26 -2.04 2.40
C PRO A 41 -11.78 -1.97 2.50
N THR A 42 -12.42 -3.09 2.80
CA THR A 42 -13.86 -3.17 3.02
C THR A 42 -14.14 -3.87 4.36
N PRO A 43 -15.23 -3.51 5.06
CA PRO A 43 -15.55 -4.14 6.35
C PRO A 43 -16.02 -5.59 6.21
N ASN A 44 -16.56 -5.94 5.05
CA ASN A 44 -17.12 -7.27 4.79
C ASN A 44 -16.52 -7.86 3.53
N LYS A 45 -16.55 -9.18 3.45
CA LYS A 45 -16.13 -9.88 2.24
C LYS A 45 -17.01 -9.48 1.05
N VAL A 46 -16.36 -9.12 -0.06
CA VAL A 46 -17.02 -8.73 -1.31
C VAL A 46 -16.83 -9.83 -2.33
N VAL A 47 -17.90 -10.19 -3.03
CA VAL A 47 -17.83 -11.13 -4.15
C VAL A 47 -17.67 -10.33 -5.43
N THR A 48 -16.63 -10.65 -6.21
CA THR A 48 -16.37 -9.98 -7.48
C THR A 48 -16.85 -10.84 -8.65
N THR A 49 -17.32 -10.15 -9.69
CA THR A 49 -17.82 -10.79 -10.92
C THR A 49 -16.89 -10.58 -12.10
N THR A 50 -15.83 -9.80 -11.92
CA THR A 50 -14.86 -9.48 -12.98
C THR A 50 -13.52 -10.14 -12.65
N SER A 51 -12.78 -10.55 -13.69
CA SER A 51 -11.51 -11.25 -13.53
C SER A 51 -10.35 -10.36 -13.09
N ASP A 52 -10.47 -9.05 -13.26
CA ASP A 52 -9.41 -8.09 -12.95
C ASP A 52 -9.58 -7.40 -11.58
N ILE A 53 -10.70 -7.62 -10.92
CA ILE A 53 -10.94 -7.15 -9.56
C ILE A 53 -11.18 -8.35 -8.66
N LEU A 54 -10.27 -8.53 -7.71
CA LEU A 54 -10.27 -9.68 -6.82
C LEU A 54 -10.57 -9.25 -5.39
N THR A 55 -11.08 -10.16 -4.60
CA THR A 55 -11.23 -9.97 -3.17
C THR A 55 -10.23 -10.85 -2.44
N GLY A 56 -9.74 -10.38 -1.30
CA GLY A 56 -8.78 -11.12 -0.50
C GLY A 56 -8.75 -10.62 0.94
N GLN A 57 -7.93 -11.26 1.74
CA GLN A 57 -7.73 -10.90 3.13
C GLN A 57 -6.23 -10.90 3.43
N LEU A 58 -5.75 -9.83 4.08
CA LEU A 58 -4.37 -9.77 4.53
C LEU A 58 -4.27 -10.37 5.94
N GLU A 59 -3.31 -11.28 6.11
CA GLU A 59 -2.99 -11.81 7.42
C GLU A 59 -2.17 -10.79 8.20
N PRO A 60 -2.29 -10.74 9.54
CA PRO A 60 -1.46 -9.87 10.37
C PRO A 60 0.02 -10.20 10.18
N PHE A 61 0.86 -9.17 10.16
CA PHE A 61 2.30 -9.36 10.06
C PHE A 61 3.06 -8.28 10.84
N LYS A 62 4.30 -8.60 11.19
CA LYS A 62 5.18 -7.67 11.88
C LYS A 62 5.83 -6.76 10.84
N ALA A 63 5.82 -5.46 11.09
CA ALA A 63 6.31 -4.50 10.11
C ALA A 63 7.01 -3.30 10.76
N VAL A 64 7.92 -2.72 9.99
CA VAL A 64 8.43 -1.37 10.26
C VAL A 64 7.53 -0.39 9.53
N LYS A 65 6.94 0.53 10.26
CA LYS A 65 6.06 1.57 9.72
C LYS A 65 6.83 2.87 9.56
N THR A 66 6.83 3.40 8.35
CA THR A 66 7.39 4.72 8.04
C THR A 66 6.27 5.65 7.61
N THR A 67 6.20 6.84 8.20
CA THR A 67 5.20 7.82 7.84
C THR A 67 5.85 8.96 7.07
N LEU A 68 5.36 9.22 5.86
CA LEU A 68 5.76 10.36 5.04
C LEU A 68 4.68 11.43 5.12
N LYS A 69 5.07 12.66 5.45
CA LYS A 69 4.20 13.82 5.30
C LYS A 69 4.78 14.69 4.19
N GLY A 70 4.06 14.79 3.07
CA GLY A 70 4.49 15.57 1.92
C GLY A 70 4.16 14.90 0.60
N ASP A 71 4.74 15.45 -0.46
CA ASP A 71 4.53 15.04 -1.84
C ASP A 71 5.07 13.62 -2.11
N TYR A 72 4.43 12.92 -3.03
CA TYR A 72 4.84 11.57 -3.43
C TYR A 72 6.23 11.52 -4.07
N SER A 73 6.77 12.64 -4.53
CA SER A 73 8.16 12.70 -5.01
C SER A 73 9.17 12.32 -3.92
N ASN A 74 8.78 12.37 -2.66
CA ASN A 74 9.62 12.01 -1.51
C ASN A 74 9.43 10.54 -1.06
N LEU A 75 8.61 9.75 -1.77
CA LEU A 75 8.35 8.36 -1.39
C LEU A 75 9.62 7.51 -1.39
N LYS A 76 10.48 7.69 -2.38
CA LYS A 76 11.73 6.94 -2.44
C LYS A 76 12.58 7.18 -1.19
N ASP A 77 12.69 8.43 -0.74
CA ASP A 77 13.46 8.77 0.46
C ASP A 77 12.84 8.12 1.71
N ALA A 78 11.51 8.06 1.79
CA ALA A 78 10.81 7.41 2.89
C ALA A 78 11.08 5.90 2.91
N TRP A 79 11.07 5.24 1.75
CA TRP A 79 11.45 3.83 1.62
C TRP A 79 12.88 3.59 2.06
N ASP A 80 13.82 4.45 1.62
CA ASP A 80 15.22 4.34 1.98
C ASP A 80 15.44 4.49 3.49
N LYS A 81 14.71 5.40 4.13
CA LYS A 81 14.77 5.59 5.59
C LYS A 81 14.24 4.36 6.33
N GLY A 82 13.18 3.74 5.85
CA GLY A 82 12.66 2.50 6.44
C GLY A 82 13.66 1.36 6.33
N MET A 83 14.30 1.19 5.18
CA MET A 83 15.33 0.18 4.99
C MET A 83 16.53 0.41 5.89
N LYS A 84 16.97 1.66 6.05
CA LYS A 84 18.06 2.03 6.97
C LYS A 84 17.71 1.71 8.42
N TYR A 85 16.47 1.93 8.82
CA TYR A 85 15.99 1.59 10.15
C TYR A 85 16.10 0.08 10.41
N ILE A 86 15.66 -0.73 9.44
CA ILE A 86 15.74 -2.19 9.53
C ILE A 86 17.21 -2.62 9.71
N GLU A 87 18.11 -2.06 8.93
CA GLU A 87 19.55 -2.35 9.02
C GLU A 87 20.13 -1.88 10.36
N GLN A 88 19.83 -0.65 10.78
CA GLN A 88 20.36 -0.04 12.00
C GLN A 88 20.00 -0.83 13.26
N TYR A 89 18.80 -1.37 13.32
CA TYR A 89 18.31 -2.11 14.49
C TYR A 89 18.44 -3.64 14.33
N ASN A 90 19.21 -4.09 13.33
CA ASN A 90 19.47 -5.51 13.07
C ASN A 90 18.20 -6.33 12.90
N LEU A 91 17.17 -5.72 12.33
CA LEU A 91 15.94 -6.44 11.96
C LEU A 91 16.16 -7.20 10.65
N VAL A 92 15.39 -8.24 10.42
CA VAL A 92 15.49 -9.02 9.18
C VAL A 92 14.26 -8.73 8.32
N PHE A 93 14.50 -8.23 7.12
CA PHE A 93 13.43 -8.01 6.15
C PHE A 93 12.86 -9.36 5.72
N ASP A 94 11.53 -9.49 5.77
CA ASP A 94 10.85 -10.71 5.37
C ASP A 94 10.63 -10.70 3.85
N GLU A 95 11.50 -11.40 3.12
CA GLU A 95 11.45 -11.45 1.66
C GLU A 95 10.24 -12.21 1.13
N ASP A 96 9.63 -13.06 1.95
CA ASP A 96 8.40 -13.78 1.60
C ASP A 96 7.15 -13.00 1.96
N GLY A 97 7.29 -11.90 2.66
CA GLY A 97 6.18 -11.04 3.04
C GLY A 97 5.81 -10.03 1.96
N VAL A 98 4.79 -9.22 2.27
CA VAL A 98 4.34 -8.15 1.39
C VAL A 98 4.61 -6.80 2.04
N ALA A 99 5.03 -5.82 1.24
CA ALA A 99 5.15 -4.43 1.67
C ALA A 99 3.90 -3.67 1.24
N ILE A 100 3.51 -2.68 2.03
CA ILE A 100 2.27 -1.92 1.79
C ILE A 100 2.58 -0.42 1.83
N GLU A 101 2.07 0.32 0.84
CA GLU A 101 1.96 1.78 0.86
C GLU A 101 0.50 2.15 1.04
N SER A 102 0.17 2.81 2.15
CA SER A 102 -1.19 3.26 2.44
C SER A 102 -1.28 4.78 2.26
N TYR A 103 -2.22 5.22 1.44
CA TYR A 103 -2.43 6.64 1.14
C TYR A 103 -3.48 7.21 2.08
N VAL A 104 -3.03 7.61 3.29
CA VAL A 104 -3.91 8.07 4.36
C VAL A 104 -4.70 9.31 3.94
N THR A 105 -4.03 10.24 3.26
CA THR A 105 -4.69 11.43 2.72
C THR A 105 -5.05 11.19 1.26
N ASP A 106 -6.33 11.41 0.92
CA ASP A 106 -6.79 11.35 -0.46
C ASP A 106 -6.42 12.67 -1.15
N PRO A 107 -5.58 12.63 -2.21
CA PRO A 107 -5.21 13.84 -2.94
C PRO A 107 -6.38 14.64 -3.51
N SER A 108 -7.51 13.98 -3.77
CA SER A 108 -8.70 14.67 -4.25
C SER A 108 -9.36 15.54 -3.17
N ASN A 109 -9.11 15.25 -1.89
CA ASN A 109 -9.67 15.99 -0.75
C ASN A 109 -8.69 17.02 -0.17
N GLU A 110 -7.39 16.89 -0.45
CA GLU A 110 -6.37 17.82 0.05
C GLU A 110 -5.54 18.35 -1.12
N PRO A 111 -5.76 19.60 -1.52
CA PRO A 111 -5.05 20.17 -2.67
C PRO A 111 -3.58 20.50 -2.39
N ASN A 112 -3.17 20.59 -1.12
CA ASN A 112 -1.78 20.91 -0.77
C ASN A 112 -0.95 19.64 -0.58
N PRO A 113 -0.04 19.30 -1.53
CA PRO A 113 0.77 18.09 -1.41
C PRO A 113 1.63 18.02 -0.15
N ALA A 114 2.01 19.16 0.41
CA ALA A 114 2.82 19.20 1.65
C ALA A 114 2.07 18.61 2.85
N LYS A 115 0.75 18.49 2.77
CA LYS A 115 -0.10 17.94 3.83
C LYS A 115 -0.48 16.48 3.63
N TRP A 116 -0.11 15.88 2.51
CA TRP A 116 -0.41 14.47 2.25
C TRP A 116 0.34 13.57 3.20
N ILE A 117 -0.33 12.52 3.68
CA ILE A 117 0.26 11.53 4.57
C ILE A 117 0.21 10.17 3.87
N THR A 118 1.37 9.52 3.79
CA THR A 118 1.51 8.15 3.28
C THR A 118 2.20 7.31 4.34
N GLU A 119 1.69 6.12 4.58
CA GLU A 119 2.29 5.16 5.50
C GLU A 119 2.87 4.00 4.71
N ILE A 120 4.10 3.61 5.06
CA ILE A 120 4.79 2.49 4.42
C ILE A 120 5.00 1.42 5.48
N TYR A 121 4.58 0.19 5.17
CA TYR A 121 4.72 -0.96 6.04
C TYR A 121 5.67 -1.94 5.38
N MET A 122 6.84 -2.15 5.97
CA MET A 122 7.85 -3.09 5.48
C MET A 122 7.83 -4.34 6.35
N PRO A 123 7.63 -5.55 5.76
CA PRO A 123 7.54 -6.77 6.55
C PRO A 123 8.90 -7.12 7.14
N VAL A 124 8.91 -7.53 8.40
CA VAL A 124 10.11 -8.02 9.09
C VAL A 124 9.79 -9.32 9.81
N GLU A 125 10.82 -10.14 9.98
CA GLU A 125 10.68 -11.41 10.70
C GLU A 125 10.53 -11.25 12.20
#